data_24e1e65fc85a1bce15809455831c1d2d
#
_entry.id   24e1e65fc85a1bce15809455831c1d2d
#
_cell.length_a   1.000
_cell.length_b   1.000
_cell.length_c   1.000
_cell.angle_alpha   90.00
_cell.angle_beta   90.00
_cell.angle_gamma   90.00
#
_symmetry.space_group_name_H-M   'P 1'
#
loop_
_entity.id
_entity.type
_entity.pdbx_description
1 polymer ?
#
loop_
_entity_poly.entity_id
_entity_poly.type
_entity_poly.pdbx_seq_one_letter_code
_entity_poly.pdbx_strand_id
1 'polypeptide(L)'
;MKYDFTAIEKKWQEKWLEEKPFTAVTGDKTREKFYGLIEFPYPSGQGLHVGHARPFTAMDIICRKKRMQGYNVLFPIGFDAFGLPTENYAIKNHVHPAIVTKQNIANFTKQLHMLGYSFDWDRVVDTTDPGYYKWTQWIFLQLFKKGLAYKASMPVNWCTSCKCVLANEEVVEGVCERCGSEVIRKEKSQWMLAITKYADRLIDDLDDVDYIEPVSYTHLTLPT
;
A
#
# COMPACT_ATOMS: atom_id res chain seq x y z
N MET A 1 -32.53 -3.66 30.39
CA MET A 1 -31.03 -3.66 30.45
C MET A 1 -30.54 -2.81 29.31
N LYS A 2 -29.69 -1.80 29.56
CA LYS A 2 -29.14 -0.97 28.49
C LYS A 2 -28.04 -1.78 27.77
N TYR A 3 -28.09 -1.87 26.46
CA TYR A 3 -27.07 -2.55 25.68
C TYR A 3 -25.72 -1.78 25.78
N ASP A 4 -24.72 -2.42 26.39
CA ASP A 4 -23.36 -1.86 26.54
C ASP A 4 -22.45 -2.37 25.42
N PHE A 5 -22.52 -1.68 24.28
CA PHE A 5 -21.69 -2.02 23.12
C PHE A 5 -20.19 -1.86 23.40
N THR A 6 -19.79 -0.90 24.21
CA THR A 6 -18.38 -0.62 24.50
C THR A 6 -17.72 -1.80 25.24
N ALA A 7 -18.39 -2.33 26.26
CA ALA A 7 -17.89 -3.49 26.99
C ALA A 7 -17.87 -4.75 26.13
N ILE A 8 -18.88 -4.94 25.27
CA ILE A 8 -18.97 -6.08 24.36
C ILE A 8 -17.88 -6.02 23.30
N GLU A 9 -17.69 -4.88 22.66
CA GLU A 9 -16.65 -4.68 21.65
C GLU A 9 -15.26 -4.94 22.22
N LYS A 10 -14.93 -4.34 23.35
CA LYS A 10 -13.65 -4.55 24.04
C LYS A 10 -13.39 -6.01 24.35
N LYS A 11 -14.38 -6.72 24.93
CA LYS A 11 -14.28 -8.15 25.22
C LYS A 11 -13.93 -8.98 23.97
N TRP A 12 -14.61 -8.71 22.85
CA TRP A 12 -14.38 -9.48 21.63
C TRP A 12 -13.07 -9.12 20.93
N GLN A 13 -12.65 -7.87 20.95
CA GLN A 13 -11.35 -7.44 20.41
C GLN A 13 -10.21 -8.14 21.15
N GLU A 14 -10.25 -8.15 22.50
CA GLU A 14 -9.27 -8.85 23.33
C GLU A 14 -9.25 -10.36 23.03
N LYS A 15 -10.41 -10.99 22.96
CA LYS A 15 -10.54 -12.42 22.65
C LYS A 15 -10.02 -12.78 21.26
N TRP A 16 -10.26 -11.95 20.24
CA TRP A 16 -9.75 -12.20 18.88
C TRP A 16 -8.22 -12.05 18.80
N LEU A 17 -7.63 -11.17 19.57
CA LEU A 17 -6.17 -11.04 19.63
C LEU A 17 -5.54 -12.26 20.32
N GLU A 18 -6.17 -12.80 21.36
CA GLU A 18 -5.71 -13.96 22.09
C GLU A 18 -5.88 -15.27 21.29
N GLU A 19 -7.09 -15.54 20.82
CA GLU A 19 -7.45 -16.80 20.14
C GLU A 19 -7.05 -16.84 18.66
N LYS A 20 -6.77 -15.70 18.04
CA LYS A 20 -6.35 -15.55 16.64
C LYS A 20 -7.23 -16.30 15.63
N PRO A 21 -8.57 -16.19 15.70
CA PRO A 21 -9.48 -16.99 14.87
C PRO A 21 -9.42 -16.67 13.37
N PHE A 22 -8.71 -15.62 13.02
CA PHE A 22 -8.61 -15.11 11.64
C PHE A 22 -7.31 -15.52 10.95
N THR A 23 -6.41 -16.21 11.63
CA THR A 23 -5.14 -16.66 11.04
C THR A 23 -5.35 -17.74 10.00
N ALA A 24 -4.80 -17.51 8.80
CA ALA A 24 -4.82 -18.50 7.72
C ALA A 24 -3.80 -19.62 7.98
N VAL A 25 -4.20 -20.86 7.70
CA VAL A 25 -3.32 -22.03 7.87
C VAL A 25 -2.48 -22.22 6.62
N THR A 26 -1.15 -22.09 6.78
CA THR A 26 -0.21 -22.34 5.68
C THR A 26 -0.17 -23.80 5.29
N GLY A 27 -0.25 -24.09 3.99
CA GLY A 27 -0.15 -25.45 3.46
C GLY A 27 -1.40 -26.31 3.65
N ASP A 28 -2.49 -25.76 4.16
CA ASP A 28 -3.77 -26.48 4.25
C ASP A 28 -4.27 -26.85 2.84
N LYS A 29 -4.42 -28.15 2.60
CA LYS A 29 -4.97 -28.72 1.37
C LYS A 29 -6.39 -29.25 1.53
N THR A 30 -6.95 -29.18 2.74
CA THR A 30 -8.28 -29.72 3.07
C THR A 30 -9.40 -28.72 2.84
N ARG A 31 -9.09 -27.43 2.85
CA ARG A 31 -10.03 -26.33 2.65
C ARG A 31 -9.70 -25.57 1.39
N GLU A 32 -10.74 -25.13 0.70
CA GLU A 32 -10.60 -24.19 -0.41
C GLU A 32 -10.01 -22.86 0.07
N LYS A 33 -9.09 -22.27 -0.70
CA LYS A 33 -8.42 -21.04 -0.36
C LYS A 33 -9.21 -19.82 -0.82
N PHE A 34 -9.24 -18.80 0.00
CA PHE A 34 -9.71 -17.47 -0.39
C PHE A 34 -8.70 -16.41 0.03
N TYR A 35 -8.31 -15.56 -0.90
CA TYR A 35 -7.40 -14.45 -0.66
C TYR A 35 -8.16 -13.13 -0.76
N GLY A 36 -8.42 -12.48 0.38
CA GLY A 36 -8.96 -11.13 0.42
C GLY A 36 -7.82 -10.11 0.39
N LEU A 37 -7.78 -9.27 -0.63
CA LEU A 37 -6.76 -8.23 -0.78
C LEU A 37 -7.39 -6.86 -0.69
N ILE A 38 -6.77 -5.98 0.10
CA ILE A 38 -7.06 -4.55 0.18
C ILE A 38 -5.77 -3.76 0.01
N GLU A 39 -5.91 -2.49 -0.30
CA GLU A 39 -4.80 -1.55 -0.32
C GLU A 39 -4.26 -1.31 1.10
N PHE A 40 -2.94 -1.39 1.27
CA PHE A 40 -2.30 -1.08 2.55
C PHE A 40 -2.36 0.42 2.81
N PRO A 41 -2.75 0.86 4.02
CA PRO A 41 -2.77 2.27 4.34
C PRO A 41 -1.36 2.85 4.40
N TYR A 42 -1.22 4.09 3.96
CA TYR A 42 0.00 4.87 4.11
C TYR A 42 -0.03 5.61 5.47
N PRO A 43 0.85 5.27 6.42
CA PRO A 43 0.81 5.82 7.78
C PRO A 43 1.44 7.22 7.86
N SER A 44 0.96 8.17 7.03
CA SER A 44 1.52 9.53 6.92
C SER A 44 0.85 10.57 7.81
N GLY A 45 -0.27 10.24 8.41
CA GLY A 45 -1.08 11.19 9.18
C GLY A 45 -1.37 10.74 10.60
N GLN A 46 -2.30 11.43 11.24
CA GLN A 46 -2.70 11.14 12.63
C GLN A 46 -3.58 9.89 12.77
N GLY A 47 -3.91 9.21 11.66
CA GLY A 47 -4.73 8.01 11.71
C GLY A 47 -5.50 7.75 10.42
N LEU A 48 -6.37 6.73 10.48
CA LEU A 48 -7.25 6.33 9.42
C LEU A 48 -8.30 7.40 9.12
N HIS A 49 -8.73 7.46 7.87
CA HIS A 49 -9.88 8.26 7.45
C HIS A 49 -10.98 7.35 6.85
N VAL A 50 -12.15 7.92 6.58
CA VAL A 50 -13.32 7.18 6.05
C VAL A 50 -13.00 6.41 4.76
N GLY A 51 -12.11 6.95 3.91
CA GLY A 51 -11.65 6.29 2.69
C GLY A 51 -10.96 4.93 2.94
N HIS A 52 -10.34 4.73 4.10
CA HIS A 52 -9.81 3.43 4.51
C HIS A 52 -10.93 2.50 5.02
N ALA A 53 -11.80 3.01 5.90
CA ALA A 53 -12.81 2.20 6.56
C ALA A 53 -13.80 1.56 5.56
N ARG A 54 -14.17 2.28 4.51
CA ARG A 54 -15.16 1.81 3.53
C ARG A 54 -14.74 0.52 2.81
N PRO A 55 -13.61 0.45 2.08
CA PRO A 55 -13.17 -0.77 1.40
C PRO A 55 -12.79 -1.88 2.38
N PHE A 56 -12.21 -1.53 3.55
CA PHE A 56 -11.84 -2.52 4.55
C PHE A 56 -13.05 -3.24 5.12
N THR A 57 -14.12 -2.49 5.43
CA THR A 57 -15.38 -3.08 5.91
C THR A 57 -16.02 -3.97 4.85
N ALA A 58 -16.05 -3.54 3.58
CA ALA A 58 -16.63 -4.33 2.50
C ALA A 58 -15.90 -5.68 2.33
N MET A 59 -14.56 -5.66 2.32
CA MET A 59 -13.77 -6.88 2.20
C MET A 59 -13.83 -7.73 3.47
N ASP A 60 -13.90 -7.13 4.65
CA ASP A 60 -14.06 -7.86 5.92
C ASP A 60 -15.35 -8.68 5.95
N ILE A 61 -16.44 -8.11 5.48
CA ILE A 61 -17.73 -8.83 5.35
C ILE A 61 -17.58 -10.06 4.45
N ILE A 62 -16.93 -9.92 3.30
CA ILE A 62 -16.68 -11.03 2.37
C ILE A 62 -15.81 -12.09 3.03
N CYS A 63 -14.70 -11.68 3.66
CA CYS A 63 -13.78 -12.60 4.34
C CYS A 63 -14.44 -13.37 5.48
N ARG A 64 -15.27 -12.72 6.29
CA ARG A 64 -16.07 -13.39 7.33
C ARG A 64 -17.05 -14.39 6.74
N LYS A 65 -17.79 -14.00 5.70
CA LYS A 65 -18.69 -14.92 4.98
C LYS A 65 -17.94 -16.15 4.46
N LYS A 66 -16.78 -15.97 3.83
CA LYS A 66 -15.97 -17.07 3.32
C LYS A 66 -15.47 -18.01 4.44
N ARG A 67 -15.07 -17.48 5.58
CA ARG A 67 -14.72 -18.31 6.75
C ARG A 67 -15.91 -19.13 7.25
N MET A 68 -17.11 -18.52 7.33
CA MET A 68 -18.34 -19.23 7.71
C MET A 68 -18.70 -20.33 6.71
N GLN A 69 -18.30 -20.20 5.44
CA GLN A 69 -18.46 -21.23 4.40
C GLN A 69 -17.37 -22.31 4.42
N GLY A 70 -16.43 -22.24 5.36
CA GLY A 70 -15.39 -23.25 5.53
C GLY A 70 -14.07 -22.99 4.75
N TYR A 71 -13.93 -21.84 4.10
CA TYR A 71 -12.69 -21.50 3.38
C TYR A 71 -11.53 -21.24 4.35
N ASN A 72 -10.31 -21.56 3.90
CA ASN A 72 -9.08 -21.08 4.51
C ASN A 72 -8.80 -19.66 3.96
N VAL A 73 -9.13 -18.65 4.74
CA VAL A 73 -9.10 -17.24 4.28
C VAL A 73 -7.84 -16.56 4.71
N LEU A 74 -7.05 -16.10 3.74
CA LEU A 74 -5.95 -15.16 3.96
C LEU A 74 -6.47 -13.73 3.71
N PHE A 75 -6.51 -12.93 4.78
CA PHE A 75 -6.86 -11.51 4.73
C PHE A 75 -5.77 -10.71 5.46
N PRO A 76 -4.66 -10.41 4.77
CA PRO A 76 -3.53 -9.72 5.37
C PRO A 76 -3.77 -8.22 5.48
N ILE A 77 -3.02 -7.57 6.37
CA ILE A 77 -2.88 -6.13 6.46
C ILE A 77 -1.39 -5.76 6.42
N GLY A 78 -1.10 -4.56 6.03
CA GLY A 78 0.26 -4.01 6.07
C GLY A 78 0.23 -2.50 6.07
N PHE A 79 1.43 -1.91 6.00
CA PHE A 79 1.62 -0.48 5.98
C PHE A 79 2.57 -0.13 4.85
N ASP A 80 2.10 0.69 3.91
CA ASP A 80 2.94 1.29 2.88
C ASP A 80 3.65 2.48 3.50
N ALA A 81 4.83 2.22 4.09
CA ALA A 81 5.42 3.10 5.08
C ALA A 81 6.57 3.98 4.57
N PHE A 82 7.09 3.75 3.36
CA PHE A 82 8.02 4.69 2.73
C PHE A 82 7.26 5.89 2.16
N GLY A 83 7.81 7.10 2.32
CA GLY A 83 7.23 8.24 1.64
C GLY A 83 7.71 9.60 2.10
N LEU A 84 7.66 10.55 1.17
CA LEU A 84 8.09 11.92 1.33
C LEU A 84 7.34 12.71 2.44
N PRO A 85 6.03 12.54 2.66
CA PRO A 85 5.34 13.23 3.76
C PRO A 85 5.92 12.93 5.14
N THR A 86 6.26 11.67 5.41
CA THR A 86 6.91 11.28 6.69
C THR A 86 8.30 11.87 6.79
N GLU A 87 9.09 11.87 5.71
CA GLU A 87 10.42 12.47 5.67
C GLU A 87 10.37 13.98 5.90
N ASN A 88 9.47 14.69 5.24
CA ASN A 88 9.27 16.13 5.41
C ASN A 88 8.84 16.48 6.84
N TYR A 89 7.94 15.69 7.42
CA TYR A 89 7.56 15.84 8.83
C TYR A 89 8.75 15.63 9.76
N ALA A 90 9.54 14.61 9.51
CA ALA A 90 10.74 14.29 10.29
C ALA A 90 11.79 15.41 10.24
N ILE A 91 12.04 15.96 9.05
CA ILE A 91 12.95 17.11 8.86
C ILE A 91 12.43 18.33 9.63
N LYS A 92 11.14 18.67 9.48
CA LYS A 92 10.53 19.82 10.13
C LYS A 92 10.58 19.74 11.66
N ASN A 93 10.45 18.55 12.21
CA ASN A 93 10.39 18.31 13.65
C ASN A 93 11.72 17.81 14.25
N HIS A 94 12.78 17.73 13.45
CA HIS A 94 14.10 17.24 13.88
C HIS A 94 14.05 15.84 14.52
N VAL A 95 13.25 14.95 13.95
CA VAL A 95 13.05 13.56 14.40
C VAL A 95 13.43 12.60 13.29
N HIS A 96 14.00 11.44 13.62
CA HIS A 96 14.32 10.44 12.60
C HIS A 96 13.05 9.84 11.98
N PRO A 97 12.93 9.70 10.64
CA PRO A 97 11.72 9.18 9.97
C PRO A 97 11.23 7.84 10.51
N ALA A 98 12.16 6.91 10.83
CA ALA A 98 11.79 5.60 11.38
C ALA A 98 11.02 5.68 12.70
N ILE A 99 11.28 6.71 13.53
CA ILE A 99 10.55 6.91 14.80
C ILE A 99 9.12 7.34 14.49
N VAL A 100 8.95 8.30 13.58
CA VAL A 100 7.64 8.79 13.15
C VAL A 100 6.82 7.66 12.52
N THR A 101 7.42 6.91 11.60
CA THR A 101 6.77 5.76 10.95
C THR A 101 6.29 4.74 11.98
N LYS A 102 7.14 4.35 12.93
CA LYS A 102 6.78 3.39 13.97
C LYS A 102 5.62 3.87 14.85
N GLN A 103 5.61 5.15 15.22
CA GLN A 103 4.52 5.75 15.99
C GLN A 103 3.21 5.77 15.22
N ASN A 104 3.27 6.14 13.94
CA ASN A 104 2.09 6.17 13.08
C ASN A 104 1.53 4.76 12.85
N ILE A 105 2.38 3.77 12.56
CA ILE A 105 1.96 2.37 12.43
C ILE A 105 1.27 1.89 13.71
N ALA A 106 1.82 2.19 14.87
CA ALA A 106 1.20 1.81 16.14
C ALA A 106 -0.19 2.44 16.32
N ASN A 107 -0.36 3.71 15.93
CA ASN A 107 -1.66 4.39 15.99
C ASN A 107 -2.67 3.80 15.00
N PHE A 108 -2.25 3.56 13.75
CA PHE A 108 -3.10 2.92 12.74
C PHE A 108 -3.52 1.51 13.17
N THR A 109 -2.58 0.71 13.69
CA THR A 109 -2.87 -0.64 14.23
C THR A 109 -3.92 -0.59 15.33
N LYS A 110 -3.79 0.36 16.28
CA LYS A 110 -4.78 0.55 17.33
C LYS A 110 -6.17 0.87 16.76
N GLN A 111 -6.25 1.75 15.78
CA GLN A 111 -7.52 2.12 15.14
C GLN A 111 -8.14 0.95 14.36
N LEU A 112 -7.34 0.16 13.65
CA LEU A 112 -7.79 -1.05 12.94
C LEU A 112 -8.32 -2.11 13.91
N HIS A 113 -7.69 -2.28 15.08
CA HIS A 113 -8.21 -3.16 16.14
C HIS A 113 -9.54 -2.66 16.71
N MET A 114 -9.69 -1.33 16.90
CA MET A 114 -10.95 -0.75 17.36
C MET A 114 -12.10 -0.98 16.38
N LEU A 115 -11.83 -1.01 15.07
CA LEU A 115 -12.81 -1.32 14.03
C LEU A 115 -13.12 -2.82 13.94
N GLY A 116 -12.35 -3.67 14.62
CA GLY A 116 -12.61 -5.09 14.77
C GLY A 116 -12.49 -5.91 13.48
N TYR A 117 -11.68 -5.48 12.52
CA TYR A 117 -11.48 -6.20 11.27
C TYR A 117 -10.82 -7.57 11.47
N SER A 118 -11.24 -8.53 10.67
CA SER A 118 -10.77 -9.92 10.72
C SER A 118 -9.47 -10.15 9.93
N PHE A 119 -8.50 -9.25 10.09
CA PHE A 119 -7.18 -9.41 9.48
C PHE A 119 -6.38 -10.57 10.11
N ASP A 120 -5.50 -11.15 9.31
CA ASP A 120 -4.48 -12.07 9.79
C ASP A 120 -3.29 -11.28 10.36
N TRP A 121 -3.35 -10.99 11.67
CA TRP A 121 -2.37 -10.17 12.36
C TRP A 121 -0.99 -10.85 12.51
N ASP A 122 -0.89 -12.14 12.24
CA ASP A 122 0.40 -12.84 12.22
C ASP A 122 1.16 -12.62 10.88
N ARG A 123 0.50 -11.99 9.89
CA ARG A 123 1.07 -11.69 8.57
C ARG A 123 1.03 -10.20 8.23
N VAL A 124 1.26 -9.37 9.21
CA VAL A 124 1.38 -7.91 9.00
C VAL A 124 2.63 -7.61 8.19
N VAL A 125 2.50 -6.75 7.19
CA VAL A 125 3.59 -6.27 6.35
C VAL A 125 3.94 -4.84 6.73
N ASP A 126 5.23 -4.57 6.93
CA ASP A 126 5.80 -3.23 6.98
C ASP A 126 6.77 -3.09 5.81
N THR A 127 6.46 -2.22 4.85
CA THR A 127 7.30 -2.05 3.66
C THR A 127 8.67 -1.46 3.96
N THR A 128 8.87 -0.87 5.16
CA THR A 128 10.18 -0.36 5.62
C THR A 128 11.01 -1.42 6.34
N ASP A 129 10.47 -2.61 6.57
CA ASP A 129 11.24 -3.72 7.13
C ASP A 129 12.23 -4.26 6.09
N PRO A 130 13.55 -4.34 6.41
CA PRO A 130 14.53 -4.96 5.54
C PRO A 130 14.19 -6.39 5.11
N GLY A 131 13.49 -7.14 5.96
CA GLY A 131 12.99 -8.48 5.66
C GLY A 131 11.97 -8.48 4.53
N TYR A 132 11.24 -7.37 4.35
CA TYR A 132 10.28 -7.19 3.27
C TYR A 132 10.93 -6.56 2.03
N TYR A 133 11.56 -5.39 2.12
CA TYR A 133 12.04 -4.68 0.93
C TYR A 133 13.23 -5.35 0.23
N LYS A 134 13.89 -6.33 0.85
CA LYS A 134 14.86 -7.18 0.14
C LYS A 134 14.28 -7.82 -1.12
N TRP A 135 12.96 -8.10 -1.14
CA TRP A 135 12.30 -8.66 -2.31
C TRP A 135 12.10 -7.63 -3.42
N THR A 136 11.83 -6.37 -3.08
CA THR A 136 11.83 -5.26 -4.03
C THR A 136 13.21 -5.07 -4.64
N GLN A 137 14.26 -5.15 -3.83
CA GLN A 137 15.65 -5.10 -4.32
C GLN A 137 15.96 -6.30 -5.22
N TRP A 138 15.50 -7.50 -4.87
CA TRP A 138 15.66 -8.68 -5.71
C TRP A 138 14.96 -8.54 -7.05
N ILE A 139 13.74 -8.04 -7.09
CA ILE A 139 12.99 -7.76 -8.34
C ILE A 139 13.76 -6.77 -9.20
N PHE A 140 14.25 -5.68 -8.63
CA PHE A 140 15.09 -4.73 -9.35
C PHE A 140 16.32 -5.39 -9.98
N LEU A 141 17.00 -6.25 -9.24
CA LEU A 141 18.17 -6.99 -9.75
C LEU A 141 17.80 -7.96 -10.89
N GLN A 142 16.60 -8.56 -10.86
CA GLN A 142 16.14 -9.38 -11.98
C GLN A 142 15.88 -8.52 -13.24
N LEU A 143 15.25 -7.35 -13.06
CA LEU A 143 15.04 -6.40 -14.16
C LEU A 143 16.37 -5.90 -14.73
N PHE A 144 17.33 -5.59 -13.88
CA PHE A 144 18.67 -5.18 -14.28
C PHE A 144 19.39 -6.29 -15.09
N LYS A 145 19.38 -7.52 -14.60
CA LYS A 145 19.99 -8.68 -15.29
C LYS A 145 19.36 -8.94 -16.67
N LYS A 146 18.07 -8.62 -16.84
CA LYS A 146 17.36 -8.75 -18.11
C LYS A 146 17.51 -7.52 -19.03
N GLY A 147 18.28 -6.52 -18.65
CA GLY A 147 18.44 -5.28 -19.41
C GLY A 147 17.17 -4.42 -19.47
N LEU A 148 16.27 -4.63 -18.50
CA LEU A 148 15.02 -3.86 -18.37
C LEU A 148 15.17 -2.68 -17.39
N ALA A 149 16.14 -2.72 -16.49
CA ALA A 149 16.54 -1.59 -15.68
C ALA A 149 17.88 -1.03 -16.17
N TYR A 150 17.93 0.26 -16.42
CA TYR A 150 19.12 0.95 -16.94
C TYR A 150 19.23 2.35 -16.38
N LYS A 151 20.41 2.95 -16.47
CA LYS A 151 20.67 4.29 -15.98
C LYS A 151 20.72 5.28 -17.14
N ALA A 152 19.98 6.37 -17.04
CA ALA A 152 19.96 7.42 -18.04
C ALA A 152 19.93 8.80 -17.37
N SER A 153 20.54 9.81 -18.03
CA SER A 153 20.34 11.20 -17.65
C SER A 153 19.13 11.74 -18.36
N MET A 154 18.25 12.42 -17.62
CA MET A 154 17.05 13.02 -18.18
C MET A 154 16.64 14.27 -17.40
N PRO A 155 15.98 15.23 -18.07
CA PRO A 155 15.42 16.38 -17.37
C PRO A 155 14.21 15.94 -16.52
N VAL A 156 14.27 16.27 -15.23
CA VAL A 156 13.18 16.00 -14.28
C VAL A 156 12.62 17.32 -13.76
N ASN A 157 11.36 17.29 -13.31
CA ASN A 157 10.79 18.38 -12.54
C ASN A 157 11.39 18.39 -11.14
N TRP A 158 12.02 19.49 -10.78
CA TRP A 158 12.70 19.63 -9.49
C TRP A 158 12.06 20.75 -8.67
N CYS A 159 11.53 20.41 -7.51
CA CYS A 159 11.08 21.41 -6.54
C CYS A 159 12.30 21.99 -5.79
N THR A 160 12.45 23.30 -5.86
CA THR A 160 13.60 24.02 -5.25
C THR A 160 13.53 24.05 -3.73
N SER A 161 12.33 23.99 -3.14
CA SER A 161 12.08 23.99 -1.70
C SER A 161 12.07 22.57 -1.10
N CYS A 162 11.26 21.67 -1.64
CA CYS A 162 11.19 20.28 -1.17
C CYS A 162 12.44 19.47 -1.51
N LYS A 163 13.27 19.95 -2.44
CA LYS A 163 14.50 19.28 -2.92
C LYS A 163 14.26 17.86 -3.41
N CYS A 164 13.14 17.63 -4.06
CA CYS A 164 12.72 16.34 -4.62
C CYS A 164 12.35 16.45 -6.09
N VAL A 165 12.34 15.29 -6.76
CA VAL A 165 11.79 15.12 -8.09
C VAL A 165 10.27 15.03 -7.97
N LEU A 166 9.55 15.64 -8.91
CA LEU A 166 8.11 15.64 -9.00
C LEU A 166 7.65 14.93 -10.27
N ALA A 167 6.57 14.18 -10.19
CA ALA A 167 5.83 13.72 -11.35
C ALA A 167 5.19 14.93 -12.09
N ASN A 168 4.76 14.73 -13.34
CA ASN A 168 4.15 15.82 -14.10
C ASN A 168 2.85 16.33 -13.45
N GLU A 169 2.08 15.42 -12.85
CA GLU A 169 0.82 15.68 -12.16
C GLU A 169 1.00 16.49 -10.86
N GLU A 170 2.20 16.43 -10.26
CA GLU A 170 2.54 17.19 -9.05
C GLU A 170 3.02 18.63 -9.33
N VAL A 171 3.05 19.02 -10.61
CA VAL A 171 3.40 20.36 -11.06
C VAL A 171 2.15 21.07 -11.58
N VAL A 172 1.62 21.97 -10.76
CA VAL A 172 0.42 22.76 -11.09
C VAL A 172 0.83 24.18 -11.41
N GLU A 173 0.54 24.64 -12.63
CA GLU A 173 0.90 25.99 -13.10
C GLU A 173 2.38 26.38 -12.89
N GLY A 174 3.29 25.40 -13.01
CA GLY A 174 4.74 25.63 -12.86
C GLY A 174 5.24 25.63 -11.43
N VAL A 175 4.37 25.37 -10.44
CA VAL A 175 4.73 25.30 -9.04
C VAL A 175 4.48 23.91 -8.45
N CYS A 176 5.15 23.61 -7.36
CA CYS A 176 4.98 22.36 -6.62
C CYS A 176 3.61 22.34 -5.92
N GLU A 177 2.79 21.36 -6.22
CA GLU A 177 1.47 21.14 -5.61
C GLU A 177 1.52 21.15 -4.07
N ARG A 178 2.64 20.66 -3.48
CA ARG A 178 2.76 20.47 -2.03
C ARG A 178 3.17 21.75 -1.27
N CYS A 179 4.07 22.55 -1.85
CA CYS A 179 4.66 23.68 -1.13
C CYS A 179 4.52 25.03 -1.85
N GLY A 180 3.94 25.06 -3.07
CA GLY A 180 3.76 26.27 -3.88
C GLY A 180 5.04 26.89 -4.42
N SER A 181 6.23 26.26 -4.22
CA SER A 181 7.50 26.79 -4.71
C SER A 181 7.71 26.50 -6.19
N GLU A 182 8.51 27.33 -6.85
CA GLU A 182 8.89 27.17 -8.24
C GLU A 182 9.49 25.80 -8.54
N VAL A 183 9.06 25.21 -9.65
CA VAL A 183 9.60 23.95 -10.18
C VAL A 183 10.46 24.26 -11.39
N ILE A 184 11.69 23.77 -11.37
CA ILE A 184 12.65 23.93 -12.46
C ILE A 184 12.92 22.59 -13.16
N ARG A 185 13.33 22.63 -14.42
CA ARG A 185 13.88 21.47 -15.12
C ARG A 185 15.34 21.29 -14.70
N LYS A 186 15.69 20.08 -14.24
CA LYS A 186 17.03 19.71 -13.80
C LYS A 186 17.45 18.38 -14.38
N GLU A 187 18.63 18.34 -15.02
CA GLU A 187 19.22 17.07 -15.46
C GLU A 187 19.63 16.22 -14.26
N LYS A 188 19.15 14.99 -14.23
CA LYS A 188 19.52 14.00 -13.22
C LYS A 188 19.72 12.62 -13.85
N SER A 189 20.77 11.93 -13.36
CA SER A 189 20.96 10.53 -13.65
C SER A 189 19.97 9.73 -12.81
N GLN A 190 19.09 8.98 -13.47
CA GLN A 190 17.99 8.20 -12.87
C GLN A 190 18.07 6.75 -13.31
N TRP A 191 17.59 5.84 -12.47
CA TRP A 191 17.24 4.50 -12.86
C TRP A 191 15.91 4.52 -13.62
N MET A 192 15.92 3.88 -14.80
CA MET A 192 14.77 3.78 -15.67
C MET A 192 14.39 2.31 -15.84
N LEU A 193 13.10 2.06 -15.97
CA LEU A 193 12.58 0.75 -16.36
C LEU A 193 12.02 0.83 -17.77
N ALA A 194 12.40 -0.12 -18.62
CA ALA A 194 11.98 -0.18 -20.03
C ALA A 194 10.53 -0.72 -20.15
N ILE A 195 9.57 -0.09 -19.48
CA ILE A 195 8.16 -0.53 -19.43
C ILE A 195 7.49 -0.52 -20.78
N THR A 196 7.87 0.41 -21.68
CA THR A 196 7.31 0.51 -23.03
C THR A 196 7.60 -0.70 -23.91
N LYS A 197 8.59 -1.55 -23.57
CA LYS A 197 8.81 -2.83 -24.24
C LYS A 197 7.66 -3.82 -24.10
N TYR A 198 6.77 -3.58 -23.17
CA TYR A 198 5.62 -4.42 -22.85
C TYR A 198 4.28 -3.77 -23.21
N ALA A 199 4.29 -2.59 -23.85
CA ALA A 199 3.07 -1.84 -24.14
C ALA A 199 2.07 -2.65 -24.98
N ASP A 200 2.53 -3.19 -26.12
CA ASP A 200 1.67 -3.99 -27.01
C ASP A 200 1.18 -5.26 -26.28
N ARG A 201 2.10 -5.96 -25.62
CA ARG A 201 1.75 -7.17 -24.88
C ARG A 201 0.75 -6.91 -23.74
N LEU A 202 0.83 -5.78 -23.05
CA LEU A 202 -0.14 -5.42 -22.01
C LEU A 202 -1.55 -5.23 -22.58
N ILE A 203 -1.66 -4.82 -23.83
CA ILE A 203 -2.93 -4.71 -24.55
C ILE A 203 -3.42 -6.12 -24.96
N ASP A 204 -2.56 -6.89 -25.58
CA ASP A 204 -2.89 -8.25 -26.05
C ASP A 204 -3.31 -9.17 -24.90
N ASP A 205 -2.59 -9.11 -23.77
CA ASP A 205 -2.84 -9.95 -22.59
C ASP A 205 -4.15 -9.53 -21.83
N LEU A 206 -4.85 -8.47 -22.24
CA LEU A 206 -6.16 -8.12 -21.65
C LEU A 206 -7.24 -9.17 -21.93
N ASP A 207 -7.10 -9.92 -23.00
CA ASP A 207 -8.01 -11.01 -23.34
C ASP A 207 -7.86 -12.22 -22.39
N ASP A 208 -6.72 -12.31 -21.68
CA ASP A 208 -6.41 -13.40 -20.76
C ASP A 208 -6.83 -13.10 -19.30
N VAL A 209 -7.38 -11.91 -19.02
CA VAL A 209 -7.75 -11.47 -17.66
C VAL A 209 -9.23 -11.13 -17.55
N ASP A 210 -9.82 -11.51 -16.42
CA ASP A 210 -11.23 -11.23 -16.11
C ASP A 210 -11.38 -9.85 -15.45
N TYR A 211 -11.12 -8.80 -16.21
CA TYR A 211 -11.33 -7.42 -15.78
C TYR A 211 -12.75 -6.95 -16.14
N ILE A 212 -13.32 -6.11 -15.28
CA ILE A 212 -14.52 -5.36 -15.64
C ILE A 212 -14.20 -4.37 -16.75
N GLU A 213 -15.13 -4.14 -17.67
CA GLU A 213 -14.96 -3.32 -18.87
C GLU A 213 -14.29 -1.95 -18.63
N PRO A 214 -14.66 -1.14 -17.60
CA PRO A 214 -13.99 0.13 -17.33
C PRO A 214 -12.48 0.00 -17.02
N VAL A 215 -12.06 -1.10 -16.39
CA VAL A 215 -10.66 -1.36 -16.06
C VAL A 215 -9.88 -1.70 -17.34
N SER A 216 -10.43 -2.57 -18.19
CA SER A 216 -9.84 -2.92 -19.49
C SER A 216 -9.69 -1.67 -20.38
N TYR A 217 -10.72 -0.83 -20.44
CA TYR A 217 -10.68 0.43 -21.20
C TYR A 217 -9.59 1.37 -20.69
N THR A 218 -9.41 1.50 -19.38
CA THR A 218 -8.35 2.32 -18.78
C THR A 218 -6.95 1.84 -19.20
N HIS A 219 -6.72 0.54 -19.29
CA HIS A 219 -5.45 -0.01 -19.75
C HIS A 219 -5.19 0.21 -21.24
N LEU A 220 -6.24 0.17 -22.08
CA LEU A 220 -6.15 0.47 -23.50
C LEU A 220 -5.83 1.94 -23.80
N THR A 221 -6.22 2.86 -22.91
CA THR A 221 -6.12 4.30 -23.11
C THR A 221 -5.01 4.96 -22.30
N LEU A 222 -4.11 4.18 -21.70
CA LEU A 222 -2.96 4.76 -20.99
C LEU A 222 -2.18 5.69 -21.93
N PRO A 223 -1.96 6.94 -21.53
CA PRO A 223 -1.13 7.84 -22.31
C PRO A 223 0.28 7.30 -22.36
N THR A 224 0.77 7.09 -23.56
CA THR A 224 2.17 6.72 -23.84
C THR A 224 3.14 7.86 -23.52
#